data_3e4dca5d478bb8d69a1846334e9e288f
#
_entry.id   3e4dca5d478bb8d69a1846334e9e288f
#
_cell.length_a   1.000
_cell.length_b   1.000
_cell.length_c   1.000
_cell.angle_alpha   90.00
_cell.angle_beta   90.00
_cell.angle_gamma   90.00
#
_symmetry.space_group_name_H-M   'P 1'
#
loop_
_entity.id
_entity.type
_entity.pdbx_description
1 polymer ?
#
loop_
_entity_poly.entity_id
_entity_poly.type
_entity_poly.pdbx_seq_one_letter_code
_entity_poly.pdbx_strand_id
1 'polypeptide(L)'
;NNLVINSLRNIPNAVSNLLNNNLINVHCQFLVDEIKRKNIENMFILGSGKLFSVAKEGALKIKEISYIHAEAYSAGSLKHGPFALLDNKTIVLLLVTSNNKEKLISTYHEISARNTNCYVLTDIDLDIFKNKIIIPNINYYEEILFVITLQLIAYTLSISREINPDK
;
A
#
# COMPACT_ATOMS: atom_id res chain seq x y z
N ASN A 1 -24.27 5.89 18.00
CA ASN A 1 -23.09 5.04 18.22
C ASN A 1 -23.21 3.57 17.75
N ASN A 2 -24.40 3.12 17.33
CA ASN A 2 -24.60 1.74 16.88
C ASN A 2 -23.81 1.42 15.58
N LEU A 3 -23.59 2.38 14.71
CA LEU A 3 -22.84 2.18 13.45
C LEU A 3 -21.38 1.82 13.71
N VAL A 4 -20.71 2.52 14.62
CA VAL A 4 -19.31 2.27 14.99
C VAL A 4 -19.13 0.88 15.60
N ILE A 5 -20.05 0.50 16.52
CA ILE A 5 -20.04 -0.81 17.16
C ILE A 5 -20.28 -1.92 16.13
N ASN A 6 -21.21 -1.74 15.21
CA ASN A 6 -21.49 -2.72 14.16
C ASN A 6 -20.29 -2.86 13.19
N SER A 7 -19.62 -1.76 12.85
CA SER A 7 -18.40 -1.80 12.05
C SER A 7 -17.28 -2.56 12.76
N LEU A 8 -17.08 -2.32 14.08
CA LEU A 8 -16.12 -3.05 14.87
C LEU A 8 -16.39 -4.57 14.89
N ARG A 9 -17.65 -4.95 15.06
CA ARG A 9 -18.07 -6.37 15.03
C ARG A 9 -17.89 -7.03 13.66
N ASN A 10 -17.88 -6.24 12.58
CA ASN A 10 -17.71 -6.75 11.22
C ASN A 10 -16.25 -6.89 10.80
N ILE A 11 -15.29 -6.34 11.55
CA ILE A 11 -13.86 -6.42 11.22
C ILE A 11 -13.39 -7.86 10.96
N PRO A 12 -13.69 -8.86 11.79
CA PRO A 12 -13.24 -10.23 11.55
C PRO A 12 -13.70 -10.78 10.20
N ASN A 13 -14.95 -10.50 9.81
CA ASN A 13 -15.47 -10.91 8.51
C ASN A 13 -14.79 -10.18 7.36
N ALA A 14 -14.55 -8.87 7.50
CA ALA A 14 -13.86 -8.09 6.48
C ALA A 14 -12.41 -8.56 6.28
N VAL A 15 -11.72 -8.88 7.37
CA VAL A 15 -10.36 -9.45 7.34
C VAL A 15 -10.36 -10.84 6.69
N SER A 16 -11.30 -11.71 7.07
CA SER A 16 -11.44 -13.03 6.45
C SER A 16 -11.69 -12.93 4.95
N ASN A 17 -12.58 -12.03 4.54
CA ASN A 17 -12.88 -11.78 3.13
C ASN A 17 -11.64 -11.26 2.38
N LEU A 18 -10.86 -10.37 3.00
CA LEU A 18 -9.63 -9.84 2.41
C LEU A 18 -8.61 -10.95 2.18
N LEU A 19 -8.33 -11.75 3.21
CA LEU A 19 -7.31 -12.81 3.15
C LEU A 19 -7.67 -13.96 2.20
N ASN A 20 -8.96 -14.26 2.06
CA ASN A 20 -9.47 -15.28 1.14
C ASN A 20 -9.76 -14.75 -0.27
N ASN A 21 -9.47 -13.48 -0.55
CA ASN A 21 -9.72 -12.88 -1.86
C ASN A 21 -8.56 -13.16 -2.82
N ASN A 22 -8.79 -14.09 -3.76
CA ASN A 22 -7.79 -14.47 -4.75
C ASN A 22 -7.30 -13.29 -5.61
N LEU A 23 -8.14 -12.30 -5.90
CA LEU A 23 -7.74 -11.13 -6.70
C LEU A 23 -6.74 -10.26 -5.94
N ILE A 24 -6.91 -10.07 -4.64
CA ILE A 24 -5.95 -9.32 -3.80
C ILE A 24 -4.60 -10.05 -3.81
N ASN A 25 -4.60 -11.37 -3.61
CA ASN A 25 -3.39 -12.17 -3.63
C ASN A 25 -2.68 -12.10 -5.00
N VAL A 26 -3.42 -12.17 -6.10
CA VAL A 26 -2.88 -12.03 -7.46
C VAL A 26 -2.27 -10.64 -7.67
N HIS A 27 -2.94 -9.58 -7.23
CA HIS A 27 -2.42 -8.22 -7.37
C HIS A 27 -1.18 -7.96 -6.48
N CYS A 28 -1.15 -8.53 -5.26
CA CYS A 28 0.05 -8.48 -4.42
C CYS A 28 1.22 -9.22 -5.09
N GLN A 29 0.98 -10.40 -5.65
CA GLN A 29 1.99 -11.16 -6.39
C GLN A 29 2.48 -10.38 -7.62
N PHE A 30 1.57 -9.76 -8.38
CA PHE A 30 1.95 -8.94 -9.55
C PHE A 30 2.85 -7.76 -9.15
N LEU A 31 2.54 -7.07 -8.05
CA LEU A 31 3.41 -6.01 -7.50
C LEU A 31 4.80 -6.56 -7.16
N VAL A 32 4.86 -7.71 -6.51
CA VAL A 32 6.12 -8.36 -6.11
C VAL A 32 6.94 -8.79 -7.34
N ASP A 33 6.29 -9.34 -8.35
CA ASP A 33 6.94 -9.73 -9.61
C ASP A 33 7.52 -8.53 -10.35
N GLU A 34 6.82 -7.38 -10.33
CA GLU A 34 7.33 -6.12 -10.89
C GLU A 34 8.55 -5.61 -10.10
N ILE A 35 8.53 -5.68 -8.79
CA ILE A 35 9.66 -5.32 -7.92
C ILE A 35 10.89 -6.16 -8.29
N LYS A 36 10.71 -7.46 -8.43
CA LYS A 36 11.78 -8.40 -8.79
C LYS A 36 12.28 -8.16 -10.22
N ARG A 37 11.35 -8.07 -11.20
CA ARG A 37 11.68 -7.89 -12.62
C ARG A 37 12.46 -6.60 -12.89
N LYS A 38 12.12 -5.52 -12.18
CA LYS A 38 12.76 -4.20 -12.36
C LYS A 38 13.97 -3.99 -11.43
N ASN A 39 14.28 -4.97 -10.59
CA ASN A 39 15.31 -4.86 -9.56
C ASN A 39 15.14 -3.61 -8.71
N ILE A 40 13.92 -3.44 -8.17
CA ILE A 40 13.58 -2.30 -7.31
C ILE A 40 14.31 -2.44 -5.96
N GLU A 41 15.00 -1.38 -5.56
CA GLU A 41 15.78 -1.34 -4.32
C GLU A 41 15.13 -0.43 -3.27
N ASN A 42 14.33 0.54 -3.73
CA ASN A 42 13.73 1.56 -2.89
C ASN A 42 12.20 1.58 -3.03
N MET A 43 11.51 1.63 -1.91
CA MET A 43 10.07 1.74 -1.86
C MET A 43 9.66 2.93 -0.99
N PHE A 44 8.75 3.76 -1.48
CA PHE A 44 8.09 4.77 -0.69
C PHE A 44 6.63 4.41 -0.48
N ILE A 45 6.18 4.44 0.78
CA ILE A 45 4.77 4.22 1.13
C ILE A 45 4.19 5.55 1.57
N LEU A 46 3.18 6.01 0.86
CA LEU A 46 2.60 7.32 1.08
C LEU A 46 1.20 7.20 1.68
N GLY A 47 1.00 7.84 2.81
CA GLY A 47 -0.30 7.91 3.48
C GLY A 47 -0.67 9.34 3.85
N SER A 48 -1.96 9.60 4.04
CA SER A 48 -2.49 10.88 4.52
C SER A 48 -3.36 10.66 5.76
N GLY A 49 -3.26 11.55 6.73
CA GLY A 49 -4.01 11.43 7.99
C GLY A 49 -3.69 10.12 8.72
N LYS A 50 -4.70 9.34 9.06
CA LYS A 50 -4.56 8.05 9.75
C LYS A 50 -3.71 7.05 8.95
N LEU A 51 -3.80 7.07 7.61
CA LEU A 51 -3.02 6.18 6.77
C LEU A 51 -1.51 6.49 6.75
N PHE A 52 -1.08 7.62 7.27
CA PHE A 52 0.36 7.86 7.44
C PHE A 52 0.98 6.94 8.50
N SER A 53 0.26 6.66 9.60
CA SER A 53 0.71 5.66 10.59
C SER A 53 0.72 4.25 10.01
N VAL A 54 -0.27 3.92 9.19
CA VAL A 54 -0.32 2.66 8.43
C VAL A 54 0.86 2.53 7.46
N ALA A 55 1.18 3.60 6.74
CA ALA A 55 2.34 3.63 5.85
C ALA A 55 3.66 3.36 6.59
N LYS A 56 3.83 3.93 7.80
CA LYS A 56 5.01 3.67 8.64
C LYS A 56 5.12 2.20 9.03
N GLU A 57 4.02 1.59 9.47
CA GLU A 57 3.98 0.18 9.83
C GLU A 57 4.29 -0.71 8.61
N GLY A 58 3.70 -0.41 7.45
CA GLY A 58 4.00 -1.12 6.21
C GLY A 58 5.46 -1.03 5.80
N ALA A 59 6.06 0.16 5.86
CA ALA A 59 7.47 0.37 5.56
C ALA A 59 8.38 -0.39 6.54
N LEU A 60 8.00 -0.45 7.83
CA LEU A 60 8.70 -1.22 8.84
C LEU A 60 8.67 -2.72 8.49
N LYS A 61 7.49 -3.29 8.23
CA LYS A 61 7.34 -4.73 7.89
C LYS A 61 8.09 -5.11 6.62
N ILE A 62 8.07 -4.27 5.60
CA ILE A 62 8.83 -4.52 4.36
C ILE A 62 10.33 -4.56 4.66
N LYS A 63 10.87 -3.61 5.43
CA LYS A 63 12.28 -3.63 5.83
C LYS A 63 12.65 -4.86 6.65
N GLU A 64 11.84 -5.20 7.64
CA GLU A 64 12.12 -6.28 8.60
C GLU A 64 12.20 -7.65 7.92
N ILE A 65 11.26 -7.97 7.04
CA ILE A 65 11.14 -9.34 6.53
C ILE A 65 11.54 -9.52 5.06
N SER A 66 11.62 -8.43 4.27
CA SER A 66 12.05 -8.53 2.85
C SER A 66 13.40 -7.88 2.55
N TYR A 67 13.96 -7.12 3.50
CA TYR A 67 15.24 -6.40 3.39
C TYR A 67 15.30 -5.40 2.22
N ILE A 68 14.12 -4.93 1.76
CA ILE A 68 14.03 -3.82 0.81
C ILE A 68 14.05 -2.52 1.60
N HIS A 69 14.82 -1.54 1.15
CA HIS A 69 14.76 -0.20 1.73
C HIS A 69 13.37 0.39 1.48
N ALA A 70 12.63 0.63 2.56
CA ALA A 70 11.28 1.17 2.52
C ALA A 70 11.12 2.32 3.51
N GLU A 71 10.57 3.44 3.04
CA GLU A 71 10.30 4.61 3.86
C GLU A 71 8.86 5.08 3.71
N ALA A 72 8.30 5.59 4.79
CA ALA A 72 6.97 6.16 4.79
C ALA A 72 7.02 7.68 4.84
N TYR A 73 6.22 8.33 4.00
CA TYR A 73 6.03 9.77 4.03
C TYR A 73 4.56 10.15 4.05
N SER A 74 4.26 11.28 4.64
CA SER A 74 2.98 11.93 4.39
C SER A 74 2.92 12.30 2.91
N ALA A 75 1.79 11.99 2.25
CA ALA A 75 1.63 12.28 0.82
C ALA A 75 1.89 13.75 0.48
N GLY A 76 1.54 14.68 1.39
CA GLY A 76 1.84 16.11 1.23
C GLY A 76 3.31 16.48 1.40
N SER A 77 4.10 15.66 2.10
CA SER A 77 5.52 15.94 2.38
C SER A 77 6.47 15.38 1.33
N LEU A 78 5.97 14.59 0.36
CA LEU A 78 6.79 14.00 -0.68
C LEU A 78 7.62 15.05 -1.45
N LYS A 79 7.05 16.23 -1.68
CA LYS A 79 7.68 17.34 -2.41
C LYS A 79 8.88 17.98 -1.70
N HIS A 80 9.03 17.74 -0.40
CA HIS A 80 10.04 18.39 0.43
C HIS A 80 11.33 17.54 0.58
N GLY A 81 11.73 16.84 -0.47
CA GLY A 81 12.96 16.05 -0.50
C GLY A 81 12.82 14.73 -1.24
N PRO A 82 12.01 13.76 -0.74
CA PRO A 82 11.94 12.41 -1.29
C PRO A 82 11.54 12.35 -2.78
N PHE A 83 10.86 13.38 -3.26
CA PHE A 83 10.46 13.50 -4.67
C PHE A 83 11.66 13.50 -5.64
N ALA A 84 12.84 13.95 -5.18
CA ALA A 84 14.06 13.93 -5.96
C ALA A 84 14.62 12.50 -6.16
N LEU A 85 14.23 11.56 -5.31
CA LEU A 85 14.68 10.16 -5.35
C LEU A 85 13.79 9.28 -6.22
N LEU A 86 12.71 9.85 -6.81
CA LEU A 86 11.79 9.11 -7.65
C LEU A 86 12.37 8.87 -9.03
N ASP A 87 12.58 7.62 -9.38
CA ASP A 87 13.09 7.15 -10.67
C ASP A 87 12.43 5.82 -11.08
N ASN A 88 12.95 5.18 -12.11
CA ASN A 88 12.45 3.91 -12.63
C ASN A 88 12.85 2.69 -11.77
N LYS A 89 13.75 2.85 -10.80
CA LYS A 89 14.16 1.83 -9.81
C LYS A 89 13.48 2.02 -8.46
N THR A 90 12.63 3.02 -8.36
CA THR A 90 11.84 3.31 -7.17
C THR A 90 10.40 2.89 -7.39
N ILE A 91 9.76 2.34 -6.38
CA ILE A 91 8.33 2.09 -6.37
C ILE A 91 7.65 2.95 -5.31
N VAL A 92 6.51 3.50 -5.66
CA VAL A 92 5.66 4.23 -4.72
C VAL A 92 4.36 3.45 -4.51
N LEU A 93 4.04 3.16 -3.26
CA LEU A 93 2.75 2.61 -2.87
C LEU A 93 1.94 3.73 -2.19
N LEU A 94 0.92 4.21 -2.88
CA LEU A 94 0.06 5.29 -2.44
C LEU A 94 -1.20 4.72 -1.80
N LEU A 95 -1.47 5.08 -0.54
CA LEU A 95 -2.64 4.62 0.22
C LEU A 95 -3.79 5.62 0.03
N VAL A 96 -4.84 5.19 -0.67
CA VAL A 96 -5.98 6.05 -1.04
C VAL A 96 -7.28 5.46 -0.50
N THR A 97 -8.08 6.29 0.17
CA THR A 97 -9.46 5.94 0.56
C THR A 97 -10.46 6.79 -0.22
N SER A 98 -11.70 6.32 -0.24
CA SER A 98 -12.84 7.08 -0.77
C SER A 98 -12.93 8.51 -0.19
N ASN A 99 -12.48 8.69 1.06
CA ASN A 99 -12.53 9.98 1.78
C ASN A 99 -11.41 10.97 1.41
N ASN A 100 -10.24 10.47 0.93
CA ASN A 100 -9.09 11.34 0.63
C ASN A 100 -8.68 11.36 -0.85
N LYS A 101 -9.42 10.66 -1.71
CA LYS A 101 -9.09 10.45 -3.13
C LYS A 101 -8.81 11.73 -3.91
N GLU A 102 -9.63 12.77 -3.74
CA GLU A 102 -9.50 14.02 -4.51
C GLU A 102 -8.13 14.66 -4.34
N LYS A 103 -7.65 14.71 -3.11
CA LYS A 103 -6.32 15.25 -2.79
C LYS A 103 -5.19 14.38 -3.33
N LEU A 104 -5.37 13.06 -3.34
CA LEU A 104 -4.31 12.11 -3.70
C LEU A 104 -4.24 11.81 -5.19
N ILE A 105 -5.27 12.11 -5.97
CA ILE A 105 -5.25 12.06 -7.44
C ILE A 105 -4.16 12.99 -7.99
N SER A 106 -4.03 14.22 -7.46
CA SER A 106 -2.95 15.14 -7.87
C SER A 106 -1.57 14.54 -7.55
N THR A 107 -1.39 13.98 -6.35
CA THR A 107 -0.14 13.32 -5.96
C THR A 107 0.18 12.12 -6.86
N TYR A 108 -0.82 11.32 -7.23
CA TYR A 108 -0.66 10.21 -8.17
C TYR A 108 -0.14 10.68 -9.54
N HIS A 109 -0.73 11.74 -10.10
CA HIS A 109 -0.28 12.31 -11.39
C HIS A 109 1.14 12.83 -11.32
N GLU A 110 1.51 13.50 -10.24
CA GLU A 110 2.85 14.04 -10.05
C GLU A 110 3.91 12.94 -9.97
N ILE A 111 3.62 11.83 -9.27
CA ILE A 111 4.49 10.66 -9.20
C ILE A 111 4.60 10.00 -10.57
N SER A 112 3.47 9.81 -11.24
CA SER A 112 3.42 9.16 -12.57
C SER A 112 4.18 9.94 -13.63
N ALA A 113 4.24 11.27 -13.54
CA ALA A 113 5.01 12.13 -14.45
C ALA A 113 6.54 11.94 -14.32
N ARG A 114 7.03 11.28 -13.27
CA ARG A 114 8.45 11.01 -13.02
C ARG A 114 8.95 9.65 -13.53
N ASN A 115 8.15 8.92 -14.33
CA ASN A 115 8.45 7.54 -14.74
C ASN A 115 8.67 6.58 -13.57
N THR A 116 8.15 6.92 -12.40
CA THR A 116 8.20 6.09 -11.20
C THR A 116 7.06 5.08 -11.22
N ASN A 117 7.32 3.87 -10.77
CA ASN A 117 6.29 2.85 -10.64
C ASN A 117 5.36 3.20 -9.48
N CYS A 118 4.16 3.68 -9.77
CA CYS A 118 3.16 4.00 -8.77
C CYS A 118 2.08 2.93 -8.72
N TYR A 119 1.93 2.31 -7.56
CA TYR A 119 0.84 1.42 -7.21
C TYR A 119 -0.08 2.09 -6.19
N VAL A 120 -1.37 1.82 -6.29
CA VAL A 120 -2.35 2.39 -5.37
C VAL A 120 -3.03 1.28 -4.60
N LEU A 121 -2.92 1.30 -3.27
CA LEU A 121 -3.73 0.48 -2.38
C LEU A 121 -4.95 1.30 -1.98
N THR A 122 -6.15 0.79 -2.27
CA THR A 122 -7.37 1.60 -2.19
C THR A 122 -8.62 0.77 -1.88
N ASP A 123 -9.61 1.40 -1.28
CA ASP A 123 -10.95 0.86 -1.06
C ASP A 123 -11.96 1.28 -2.14
N ILE A 124 -11.48 1.90 -3.23
CA ILE A 124 -12.31 2.41 -4.31
C ILE A 124 -11.70 2.08 -5.67
N ASP A 125 -12.52 1.65 -6.61
CA ASP A 125 -12.11 1.40 -7.99
C ASP A 125 -12.24 2.67 -8.84
N LEU A 126 -11.09 3.24 -9.21
CA LEU A 126 -11.00 4.39 -10.12
C LEU A 126 -10.11 4.04 -11.31
N ASP A 127 -10.59 4.30 -12.53
CA ASP A 127 -9.86 4.00 -13.78
C ASP A 127 -8.58 4.79 -13.94
N ILE A 128 -8.47 5.93 -13.25
CA ILE A 128 -7.27 6.77 -13.26
C ILE A 128 -6.05 6.04 -12.66
N PHE A 129 -6.24 5.10 -11.75
CA PHE A 129 -5.18 4.31 -11.13
C PHE A 129 -4.88 3.09 -11.98
N LYS A 130 -3.79 3.14 -12.75
CA LYS A 130 -3.39 2.05 -13.67
C LYS A 130 -3.01 0.77 -12.94
N ASN A 131 -2.22 0.89 -11.87
CA ASN A 131 -1.80 -0.23 -11.03
C ASN A 131 -2.43 -0.05 -9.66
N LYS A 132 -3.37 -0.93 -9.32
CA LYS A 132 -4.12 -0.81 -8.06
C LYS A 132 -4.37 -2.16 -7.41
N ILE A 133 -4.39 -2.15 -6.09
CA ILE A 133 -4.85 -3.26 -5.25
C ILE A 133 -6.10 -2.75 -4.55
N ILE A 134 -7.24 -3.35 -4.86
CA ILE A 134 -8.53 -2.93 -4.31
C ILE A 134 -8.85 -3.82 -3.12
N ILE A 135 -9.05 -3.20 -1.97
CA ILE A 135 -9.45 -3.86 -0.72
C ILE A 135 -10.94 -3.61 -0.43
N PRO A 136 -11.58 -4.44 0.39
CA PRO A 136 -12.95 -4.19 0.79
C PRO A 136 -13.15 -2.82 1.44
N ASN A 137 -14.22 -2.13 1.06
CA ASN A 137 -14.61 -0.89 1.71
C ASN A 137 -15.35 -1.21 3.02
N ILE A 138 -14.94 -0.58 4.11
CA ILE A 138 -15.63 -0.60 5.41
C ILE A 138 -15.75 0.84 5.94
N ASN A 139 -16.90 1.17 6.53
CA ASN A 139 -17.20 2.56 6.91
C ASN A 139 -16.30 3.14 8.02
N TYR A 140 -15.75 2.28 8.88
CA TYR A 140 -14.86 2.65 9.98
C TYR A 140 -13.76 1.59 10.10
N TYR A 141 -12.61 2.00 10.61
CA TYR A 141 -11.45 1.12 10.84
C TYR A 141 -10.83 0.53 9.56
N GLU A 142 -10.99 1.24 8.43
CA GLU A 142 -10.38 0.87 7.16
C GLU A 142 -8.87 0.68 7.26
N GLU A 143 -8.21 1.40 8.17
CA GLU A 143 -6.77 1.30 8.43
C GLU A 143 -6.31 -0.14 8.72
N ILE A 144 -7.17 -0.95 9.34
CA ILE A 144 -6.87 -2.36 9.65
C ILE A 144 -6.68 -3.17 8.38
N LEU A 145 -7.55 -2.97 7.37
CA LEU A 145 -7.44 -3.70 6.10
C LEU A 145 -6.22 -3.26 5.31
N PHE A 146 -5.88 -1.96 5.37
CA PHE A 146 -4.65 -1.44 4.76
C PHE A 146 -3.40 -2.05 5.41
N VAL A 147 -3.32 -2.11 6.75
CA VAL A 147 -2.19 -2.73 7.46
C VAL A 147 -2.04 -4.19 7.07
N ILE A 148 -3.12 -4.97 7.09
CA ILE A 148 -3.08 -6.40 6.76
C ILE A 148 -2.64 -6.62 5.30
N THR A 149 -3.09 -5.77 4.37
CA THR A 149 -2.65 -5.86 2.98
C THR A 149 -1.16 -5.52 2.83
N LEU A 150 -0.64 -4.53 3.56
CA LEU A 150 0.79 -4.22 3.57
C LEU A 150 1.63 -5.36 4.18
N GLN A 151 1.13 -6.02 5.22
CA GLN A 151 1.75 -7.23 5.78
C GLN A 151 1.75 -8.38 4.77
N LEU A 152 0.66 -8.57 4.03
CA LEU A 152 0.57 -9.56 2.95
C LEU A 152 1.59 -9.28 1.83
N ILE A 153 1.74 -8.02 1.42
CA ILE A 153 2.77 -7.60 0.46
C ILE A 153 4.17 -7.90 0.99
N ALA A 154 4.46 -7.53 2.24
CA ALA A 154 5.76 -7.79 2.86
C ALA A 154 6.07 -9.29 2.95
N TYR A 155 5.09 -10.10 3.33
CA TYR A 155 5.20 -11.56 3.35
C TYR A 155 5.46 -12.13 1.96
N THR A 156 4.69 -11.72 0.96
CA THR A 156 4.86 -12.18 -0.43
C THR A 156 6.25 -11.80 -0.97
N LEU A 157 6.74 -10.60 -0.63
CA LEU A 157 8.10 -10.16 -0.95
C LEU A 157 9.17 -11.05 -0.30
N SER A 158 9.03 -11.39 0.99
CA SER A 158 10.00 -12.23 1.70
C SER A 158 10.11 -13.61 1.06
N ILE A 159 8.96 -14.24 0.76
CA ILE A 159 8.91 -15.54 0.09
C ILE A 159 9.54 -15.48 -1.31
N SER A 160 9.20 -14.44 -2.09
CA SER A 160 9.77 -14.23 -3.44
C SER A 160 11.30 -14.03 -3.43
N ARG A 161 11.85 -13.56 -2.31
CA ARG A 161 13.29 -13.35 -2.09
C ARG A 161 13.98 -14.52 -1.35
N GLU A 162 13.25 -15.61 -1.09
CA GLU A 162 13.74 -16.77 -0.33
C GLU A 162 14.20 -16.42 1.10
N ILE A 163 13.60 -15.36 1.68
CA ILE A 163 13.87 -14.91 3.04
C ILE A 163 12.83 -15.54 3.96
N ASN A 164 13.28 -16.14 5.07
CA ASN A 164 12.37 -16.66 6.08
C ASN A 164 11.77 -15.48 6.88
N PRO A 165 10.43 -15.24 6.84
CA PRO A 165 9.81 -14.13 7.53
C PRO A 165 9.79 -14.26 9.06
N ASP A 166 10.11 -15.47 9.61
CA ASP A 166 10.10 -15.75 11.05
C ASP A 166 11.49 -15.64 11.71
N LYS A 167 12.44 -15.05 11.00
CA LYS A 167 13.82 -14.89 11.51
C LYS A 167 14.09 -13.48 11.98
#